data_59ccfa5a98920b14d0135b73dae3fd2f
#
_entry.id   59ccfa5a98920b14d0135b73dae3fd2f
#
_cell.length_a   1.000
_cell.length_b   1.000
_cell.length_c   1.000
_cell.angle_alpha   90.00
_cell.angle_beta   90.00
_cell.angle_gamma   90.00
#
_symmetry.space_group_name_H-M   'P 1'
#
loop_
_entity.id
_entity.type
_entity.pdbx_description
1 polymer ?
#
loop_
_entity_poly.entity_id
_entity_poly.type
_entity_poly.pdbx_seq_one_letter_code
_entity_poly.pdbx_strand_id
1 'polypeptide(L)'
;MSTNHIGLDTAKAQLLAEKLNKLLANYQIFYMNVRGYHWNIQGRQFFELHVKFEEQSNDLILKVDELAARILTLGHRPLHAFSDYIAQSSIQEHKQATDGKVCVEGLLTGYKQIIAMQRELLDVASEAGDEGTAALMSDYIAQQEKTVWMLSAYLAS
;
A
#
# COMPACT_ATOMS: atom_id res chain seq x y z
N MET A 1 -20.45 7.67 25.42
CA MET A 1 -19.46 7.37 24.36
C MET A 1 -18.39 6.47 24.95
N SER A 2 -18.13 5.33 24.31
CA SER A 2 -17.06 4.43 24.77
C SER A 2 -15.78 4.72 24.00
N THR A 3 -14.66 4.48 24.68
CA THR A 3 -13.33 4.58 24.08
C THR A 3 -12.63 3.23 24.14
N ASN A 4 -11.70 3.01 23.23
CA ASN A 4 -10.87 1.80 23.22
C ASN A 4 -9.69 1.95 24.19
N HIS A 5 -8.80 0.93 24.21
CA HIS A 5 -7.66 0.90 25.17
C HIS A 5 -6.60 1.99 24.91
N ILE A 6 -6.65 2.66 23.76
CA ILE A 6 -5.74 3.80 23.49
C ILE A 6 -6.47 5.15 23.53
N GLY A 7 -7.71 5.17 24.02
CA GLY A 7 -8.44 6.41 24.27
C GLY A 7 -9.17 6.99 23.06
N LEU A 8 -9.29 6.23 21.97
CA LEU A 8 -10.07 6.66 20.80
C LEU A 8 -11.51 6.21 20.91
N ASP A 9 -12.43 6.96 20.32
CA ASP A 9 -13.83 6.56 20.21
C ASP A 9 -13.93 5.20 19.53
N THR A 10 -14.64 4.27 20.15
CA THR A 10 -14.73 2.89 19.69
C THR A 10 -15.28 2.76 18.27
N ALA A 11 -16.36 3.52 17.95
CA ALA A 11 -16.97 3.46 16.63
C ALA A 11 -16.04 4.02 15.55
N LYS A 12 -15.32 5.10 15.85
CA LYS A 12 -14.36 5.70 14.93
C LYS A 12 -13.17 4.78 14.71
N ALA A 13 -12.68 4.13 15.76
CA ALA A 13 -11.59 3.15 15.66
C ALA A 13 -11.98 1.97 14.79
N GLN A 14 -13.23 1.50 14.89
CA GLN A 14 -13.75 0.43 14.05
C GLN A 14 -13.76 0.82 12.57
N LEU A 15 -14.24 2.01 12.26
CA LEU A 15 -14.28 2.53 10.89
C LEU A 15 -12.84 2.63 10.31
N LEU A 16 -11.91 3.14 11.10
CA LEU A 16 -10.50 3.22 10.70
C LEU A 16 -9.91 1.84 10.43
N ALA A 17 -10.19 0.88 11.30
CA ALA A 17 -9.70 -0.49 11.13
C ALA A 17 -10.24 -1.14 9.85
N GLU A 18 -11.51 -0.91 9.52
CA GLU A 18 -12.10 -1.39 8.27
C GLU A 18 -11.40 -0.80 7.05
N LYS A 19 -11.15 0.50 7.06
CA LYS A 19 -10.45 1.19 5.97
C LYS A 19 -8.98 0.77 5.86
N LEU A 20 -8.32 0.57 6.99
CA LEU A 20 -6.94 0.06 7.02
C LEU A 20 -6.86 -1.37 6.49
N ASN A 21 -7.86 -2.21 6.79
CA ASN A 21 -7.92 -3.57 6.24
C ASN A 21 -8.09 -3.55 4.72
N LYS A 22 -8.89 -2.64 4.20
CA LYS A 22 -9.01 -2.48 2.74
C LYS A 22 -7.69 -2.02 2.13
N LEU A 23 -7.01 -1.09 2.77
CA LEU A 23 -5.67 -0.66 2.34
C LEU A 23 -4.68 -1.82 2.39
N LEU A 24 -4.71 -2.61 3.46
CA LEU A 24 -3.87 -3.81 3.61
C LEU A 24 -4.09 -4.79 2.46
N ALA A 25 -5.36 -5.05 2.10
CA ALA A 25 -5.69 -5.92 0.97
C ALA A 25 -5.07 -5.40 -0.34
N ASN A 26 -5.17 -4.10 -0.58
CA ASN A 26 -4.57 -3.47 -1.76
C ASN A 26 -3.04 -3.58 -1.75
N TYR A 27 -2.40 -3.40 -0.58
CA TYR A 27 -0.95 -3.58 -0.44
C TYR A 27 -0.52 -5.00 -0.77
N GLN A 28 -1.28 -6.00 -0.33
CA GLN A 28 -0.93 -7.41 -0.57
C GLN A 28 -1.00 -7.77 -2.06
N ILE A 29 -2.05 -7.33 -2.75
CA ILE A 29 -2.17 -7.57 -4.19
C ILE A 29 -1.08 -6.80 -4.95
N PHE A 30 -0.88 -5.54 -4.61
CA PHE A 30 0.17 -4.71 -5.22
C PHE A 30 1.57 -5.31 -4.98
N TYR A 31 1.84 -5.73 -3.75
CA TYR A 31 3.09 -6.39 -3.40
C TYR A 31 3.35 -7.60 -4.31
N MET A 32 2.35 -8.46 -4.49
CA MET A 32 2.52 -9.64 -5.34
C MET A 32 2.73 -9.25 -6.81
N ASN A 33 2.03 -8.22 -7.29
CA ASN A 33 2.27 -7.69 -8.64
C ASN A 33 3.74 -7.27 -8.81
N VAL A 34 4.27 -6.55 -7.82
CA VAL A 34 5.67 -6.07 -7.87
C VAL A 34 6.66 -7.23 -7.78
N ARG A 35 6.37 -8.27 -6.99
CA ARG A 35 7.18 -9.49 -6.99
C ARG A 35 7.16 -10.16 -8.37
N GLY A 36 6.00 -10.19 -9.01
CA GLY A 36 5.88 -10.69 -10.37
C GLY A 36 6.74 -9.91 -11.36
N TYR A 37 6.77 -8.58 -11.23
CA TYR A 37 7.65 -7.73 -12.04
C TYR A 37 9.12 -8.07 -11.80
N HIS A 38 9.51 -8.20 -10.54
CA HIS A 38 10.90 -8.53 -10.16
C HIS A 38 11.35 -9.86 -10.77
N TRP A 39 10.48 -10.87 -10.71
CA TRP A 39 10.82 -12.21 -11.20
C TRP A 39 10.80 -12.30 -12.72
N ASN A 40 9.84 -11.65 -13.37
CA ASN A 40 9.50 -11.92 -14.77
C ASN A 40 9.98 -10.87 -15.76
N ILE A 41 10.57 -9.77 -15.30
CA ILE A 41 11.10 -8.73 -16.18
C ILE A 41 12.11 -9.31 -17.17
N GLN A 42 12.04 -8.84 -18.42
CA GLN A 42 12.96 -9.22 -19.49
C GLN A 42 13.36 -7.98 -20.27
N GLY A 43 14.50 -8.05 -20.95
CA GLY A 43 14.93 -7.00 -21.85
C GLY A 43 16.18 -6.28 -21.39
N ARG A 44 16.49 -5.19 -22.07
CA ARG A 44 17.74 -4.43 -21.89
C ARG A 44 17.93 -3.86 -20.50
N GLN A 45 16.83 -3.56 -19.81
CA GLN A 45 16.86 -2.92 -18.49
C GLN A 45 16.65 -3.93 -17.37
N PHE A 46 16.89 -5.20 -17.65
CA PHE A 46 16.66 -6.27 -16.69
C PHE A 46 17.36 -6.01 -15.36
N PHE A 47 18.67 -5.77 -15.38
CA PHE A 47 19.43 -5.69 -14.13
C PHE A 47 18.97 -4.53 -13.25
N GLU A 48 18.78 -3.36 -13.83
CA GLU A 48 18.39 -2.18 -13.08
C GLU A 48 16.94 -2.28 -12.57
N LEU A 49 16.01 -2.78 -13.39
CA LEU A 49 14.60 -2.91 -12.99
C LEU A 49 14.38 -4.08 -12.06
N HIS A 50 15.06 -5.20 -12.27
CA HIS A 50 15.01 -6.35 -11.37
C HIS A 50 15.33 -5.92 -9.93
N VAL A 51 16.40 -5.16 -9.75
CA VAL A 51 16.81 -4.62 -8.45
C VAL A 51 15.80 -3.59 -7.93
N LYS A 52 15.35 -2.70 -8.78
CA LYS A 52 14.38 -1.64 -8.39
C LYS A 52 13.06 -2.26 -7.91
N PHE A 53 12.55 -3.26 -8.60
CA PHE A 53 11.31 -3.92 -8.20
C PHE A 53 11.49 -4.67 -6.88
N GLU A 54 12.65 -5.25 -6.62
CA GLU A 54 12.93 -5.87 -5.33
C GLU A 54 12.93 -4.83 -4.21
N GLU A 55 13.56 -3.68 -4.42
CA GLU A 55 13.54 -2.57 -3.45
C GLU A 55 12.11 -2.15 -3.12
N GLN A 56 11.28 -2.01 -4.16
CA GLN A 56 9.88 -1.61 -3.96
C GLN A 56 9.10 -2.68 -3.21
N SER A 57 9.25 -3.95 -3.57
CA SER A 57 8.54 -5.02 -2.87
C SER A 57 8.99 -5.15 -1.41
N ASN A 58 10.26 -4.97 -1.13
CA ASN A 58 10.78 -5.01 0.24
C ASN A 58 10.19 -3.87 1.09
N ASP A 59 10.06 -2.68 0.51
CA ASP A 59 9.42 -1.56 1.19
C ASP A 59 7.93 -1.83 1.44
N LEU A 60 7.24 -2.38 0.45
CA LEU A 60 5.81 -2.70 0.56
C LEU A 60 5.54 -3.73 1.64
N ILE A 61 6.36 -4.79 1.73
CA ILE A 61 6.13 -5.84 2.73
C ILE A 61 6.36 -5.33 4.15
N LEU A 62 7.27 -4.39 4.34
CA LEU A 62 7.45 -3.74 5.64
C LEU A 62 6.21 -2.92 6.02
N LYS A 63 5.63 -2.21 5.06
CA LYS A 63 4.41 -1.44 5.29
C LYS A 63 3.21 -2.34 5.56
N VAL A 64 3.14 -3.51 4.93
CA VAL A 64 2.12 -4.52 5.23
C VAL A 64 2.14 -4.87 6.72
N ASP A 65 3.32 -5.12 7.26
CA ASP A 65 3.48 -5.45 8.68
C ASP A 65 3.08 -4.28 9.57
N GLU A 66 3.49 -3.06 9.23
CA GLU A 66 3.13 -1.85 9.96
C GLU A 66 1.61 -1.60 9.95
N LEU A 67 0.96 -1.83 8.81
CA LEU A 67 -0.50 -1.69 8.70
C LEU A 67 -1.22 -2.71 9.58
N ALA A 68 -0.77 -3.96 9.55
CA ALA A 68 -1.34 -5.02 10.41
C ALA A 68 -1.19 -4.65 11.89
N ALA A 69 -0.01 -4.17 12.29
CA ALA A 69 0.24 -3.73 13.66
C ALA A 69 -0.66 -2.55 14.05
N ARG A 70 -0.89 -1.61 13.14
CA ARG A 70 -1.77 -0.47 13.41
C ARG A 70 -3.22 -0.91 13.62
N ILE A 71 -3.70 -1.86 12.82
CA ILE A 71 -5.04 -2.43 12.97
C ILE A 71 -5.18 -3.08 14.35
N LEU A 72 -4.18 -3.86 14.77
CA LEU A 72 -4.16 -4.47 16.10
C LEU A 72 -4.14 -3.42 17.20
N THR A 73 -3.37 -2.35 17.03
CA THR A 73 -3.30 -1.24 17.99
C THR A 73 -4.65 -0.57 18.16
N LEU A 74 -5.45 -0.50 17.08
CA LEU A 74 -6.81 0.03 17.14
C LEU A 74 -7.82 -0.94 17.78
N GLY A 75 -7.38 -2.15 18.12
CA GLY A 75 -8.23 -3.13 18.79
C GLY A 75 -8.98 -4.08 17.85
N HIS A 76 -8.50 -4.22 16.61
CA HIS A 76 -9.15 -5.05 15.59
C HIS A 76 -8.16 -6.04 15.00
N ARG A 77 -8.65 -6.95 14.15
CA ARG A 77 -7.82 -7.98 13.52
C ARG A 77 -7.51 -7.64 12.09
N PRO A 78 -6.24 -7.73 11.67
CA PRO A 78 -5.91 -7.60 10.25
C PRO A 78 -6.40 -8.81 9.48
N LEU A 79 -6.82 -8.58 8.25
CA LEU A 79 -7.13 -9.65 7.29
C LEU A 79 -5.87 -10.50 7.09
N HIS A 80 -6.08 -11.83 6.95
CA HIS A 80 -4.97 -12.78 6.83
C HIS A 80 -5.27 -13.96 5.92
N ALA A 81 -6.21 -13.80 5.00
CA ALA A 81 -6.54 -14.82 4.00
C ALA A 81 -6.46 -14.22 2.60
N PHE A 82 -5.89 -14.96 1.67
CA PHE A 82 -5.75 -14.49 0.28
C PHE A 82 -7.10 -14.17 -0.35
N SER A 83 -8.13 -14.98 -0.05
CA SER A 83 -9.47 -14.75 -0.58
C SER A 83 -10.03 -13.39 -0.14
N ASP A 84 -9.75 -12.98 1.09
CA ASP A 84 -10.17 -11.68 1.61
C ASP A 84 -9.43 -10.53 0.92
N TYR A 85 -8.13 -10.70 0.69
CA TYR A 85 -7.34 -9.70 -0.01
C TYR A 85 -7.84 -9.50 -1.44
N ILE A 86 -8.11 -10.59 -2.16
CA ILE A 86 -8.64 -10.54 -3.52
C ILE A 86 -10.02 -9.87 -3.54
N ALA A 87 -10.88 -10.22 -2.60
CA ALA A 87 -12.23 -9.68 -2.53
C ALA A 87 -12.26 -8.18 -2.22
N GLN A 88 -11.36 -7.70 -1.36
CA GLN A 88 -11.39 -6.32 -0.88
C GLN A 88 -10.48 -5.37 -1.65
N SER A 89 -9.51 -5.88 -2.38
CA SER A 89 -8.59 -5.04 -3.15
C SER A 89 -9.28 -4.46 -4.39
N SER A 90 -9.09 -3.17 -4.63
CA SER A 90 -9.44 -2.52 -5.89
C SER A 90 -8.29 -2.59 -6.90
N ILE A 91 -7.05 -2.83 -6.42
CA ILE A 91 -5.93 -3.12 -7.31
C ILE A 91 -6.08 -4.54 -7.81
N GLN A 92 -6.02 -4.71 -9.12
CA GLN A 92 -6.18 -6.02 -9.75
C GLN A 92 -4.83 -6.70 -9.91
N GLU A 93 -4.84 -8.02 -9.96
CA GLU A 93 -3.67 -8.82 -10.28
C GLU A 93 -3.17 -8.46 -11.69
N HIS A 94 -1.87 -8.25 -11.82
CA HIS A 94 -1.23 -7.90 -13.09
C HIS A 94 -0.38 -9.08 -13.52
N LYS A 95 -0.97 -9.96 -14.33
CA LYS A 95 -0.33 -11.20 -14.74
C LYS A 95 0.50 -11.01 -16.01
N GLN A 96 1.59 -11.80 -16.11
CA GLN A 96 2.36 -11.96 -17.36
C GLN A 96 3.02 -10.66 -17.86
N ALA A 97 3.29 -9.71 -16.98
CA ALA A 97 4.00 -8.50 -17.34
C ALA A 97 5.50 -8.79 -17.36
N THR A 98 6.13 -8.64 -18.50
CA THR A 98 7.55 -8.93 -18.70
C THR A 98 8.31 -7.73 -19.30
N ASP A 99 7.62 -6.77 -19.88
CA ASP A 99 8.21 -5.60 -20.50
C ASP A 99 8.48 -4.51 -19.46
N GLY A 100 9.67 -3.93 -19.49
CA GLY A 100 10.10 -2.93 -18.51
C GLY A 100 9.15 -1.74 -18.40
N LYS A 101 8.76 -1.17 -19.52
CA LYS A 101 7.85 -0.01 -19.53
C LYS A 101 6.49 -0.36 -18.93
N VAL A 102 5.94 -1.52 -19.33
CA VAL A 102 4.64 -2.00 -18.82
C VAL A 102 4.71 -2.21 -17.30
N CYS A 103 5.79 -2.82 -16.81
CA CYS A 103 5.96 -3.05 -15.37
C CYS A 103 6.08 -1.74 -14.60
N VAL A 104 6.84 -0.77 -15.09
CA VAL A 104 6.98 0.54 -14.43
C VAL A 104 5.66 1.30 -14.45
N GLU A 105 4.92 1.25 -15.55
CA GLU A 105 3.59 1.84 -15.62
C GLU A 105 2.61 1.18 -14.65
N GLY A 106 2.71 -0.14 -14.49
CA GLY A 106 1.92 -0.89 -13.50
C GLY A 106 2.24 -0.45 -12.08
N LEU A 107 3.52 -0.24 -11.81
CA LEU A 107 3.98 0.26 -10.51
C LEU A 107 3.42 1.66 -10.23
N LEU A 108 3.47 2.56 -11.21
CA LEU A 108 2.92 3.92 -11.08
C LEU A 108 1.40 3.89 -10.84
N THR A 109 0.68 3.06 -11.59
CA THR A 109 -0.77 2.93 -11.42
C THR A 109 -1.12 2.44 -10.01
N GLY A 110 -0.39 1.45 -9.51
CA GLY A 110 -0.58 0.93 -8.16
C GLY A 110 -0.32 1.98 -7.09
N TYR A 111 0.79 2.71 -7.20
CA TYR A 111 1.08 3.78 -6.24
C TYR A 111 0.03 4.88 -6.27
N LYS A 112 -0.45 5.26 -7.45
CA LYS A 112 -1.50 6.28 -7.56
C LYS A 112 -2.76 5.88 -6.79
N GLN A 113 -3.17 4.62 -6.92
CA GLN A 113 -4.33 4.09 -6.19
C GLN A 113 -4.08 4.05 -4.69
N ILE A 114 -2.92 3.57 -4.27
CA ILE A 114 -2.53 3.47 -2.85
C ILE A 114 -2.47 4.86 -2.21
N ILE A 115 -1.84 5.82 -2.87
CA ILE A 115 -1.72 7.19 -2.35
C ILE A 115 -3.11 7.81 -2.16
N ALA A 116 -4.02 7.61 -3.13
CA ALA A 116 -5.38 8.14 -3.02
C ALA A 116 -6.12 7.57 -1.81
N MET A 117 -6.01 6.27 -1.58
CA MET A 117 -6.59 5.61 -0.40
C MET A 117 -5.99 6.14 0.90
N GLN A 118 -4.70 6.37 0.93
CA GLN A 118 -4.01 6.89 2.10
C GLN A 118 -4.40 8.33 2.42
N ARG A 119 -4.63 9.18 1.39
CA ARG A 119 -5.13 10.54 1.61
C ARG A 119 -6.51 10.52 2.26
N GLU A 120 -7.39 9.65 1.80
CA GLU A 120 -8.72 9.50 2.40
C GLU A 120 -8.62 9.02 3.85
N LEU A 121 -7.78 8.02 4.10
CA LEU A 121 -7.54 7.50 5.46
C LEU A 121 -6.98 8.58 6.39
N LEU A 122 -6.07 9.40 5.90
CA LEU A 122 -5.50 10.51 6.65
C LEU A 122 -6.61 11.47 7.11
N ASP A 123 -7.52 11.82 6.23
CA ASP A 123 -8.64 12.71 6.57
C ASP A 123 -9.54 12.10 7.62
N VAL A 124 -9.90 10.83 7.47
CA VAL A 124 -10.76 10.11 8.43
C VAL A 124 -10.05 9.99 9.79
N ALA A 125 -8.75 9.70 9.79
CA ALA A 125 -7.96 9.60 11.01
C ALA A 125 -7.89 10.96 11.74
N SER A 126 -7.66 12.02 10.99
CA SER A 126 -7.59 13.38 11.55
C SER A 126 -8.92 13.78 12.20
N GLU A 127 -10.04 13.50 11.56
CA GLU A 127 -11.38 13.77 12.13
C GLU A 127 -11.64 12.95 13.39
N ALA A 128 -11.09 11.76 13.47
CA ALA A 128 -11.23 10.88 14.64
C ALA A 128 -10.27 11.23 15.78
N GLY A 129 -9.34 12.17 15.55
CA GLY A 129 -8.28 12.47 16.52
C GLY A 129 -7.22 11.38 16.60
N ASP A 130 -7.16 10.49 15.60
CA ASP A 130 -6.18 9.41 15.54
C ASP A 130 -4.91 9.91 14.84
N GLU A 131 -4.09 10.61 15.58
CA GLU A 131 -2.84 11.17 15.06
C GLU A 131 -1.84 10.10 14.65
N GLY A 132 -1.86 8.95 15.31
CA GLY A 132 -0.94 7.85 14.97
C GLY A 132 -1.20 7.30 13.57
N THR A 133 -2.46 7.07 13.23
CA THR A 133 -2.82 6.64 11.87
C THR A 133 -2.57 7.77 10.86
N ALA A 134 -2.95 9.00 11.19
CA ALA A 134 -2.72 10.16 10.31
C ALA A 134 -1.22 10.34 10.01
N ALA A 135 -0.37 10.24 11.02
CA ALA A 135 1.09 10.36 10.86
C ALA A 135 1.65 9.23 9.99
N LEU A 136 1.17 8.00 10.18
CA LEU A 136 1.60 6.86 9.37
C LEU A 136 1.24 7.06 7.91
N MET A 137 0.01 7.50 7.63
CA MET A 137 -0.44 7.76 6.27
C MET A 137 0.33 8.92 5.63
N SER A 138 0.55 9.99 6.37
CA SER A 138 1.33 11.14 5.91
C SER A 138 2.75 10.74 5.50
N ASP A 139 3.38 9.89 6.30
CA ASP A 139 4.72 9.40 6.05
C ASP A 139 4.79 8.53 4.77
N TYR A 140 3.83 7.61 4.62
CA TYR A 140 3.74 6.78 3.42
C TYR A 140 3.51 7.62 2.16
N ILE A 141 2.61 8.59 2.25
CA ILE A 141 2.29 9.47 1.12
C ILE A 141 3.56 10.20 0.65
N ALA A 142 4.30 10.81 1.58
CA ALA A 142 5.50 11.57 1.24
C ALA A 142 6.56 10.69 0.57
N GLN A 143 6.80 9.50 1.10
CA GLN A 143 7.75 8.55 0.53
C GLN A 143 7.33 8.10 -0.86
N GLN A 144 6.06 7.77 -1.03
CA GLN A 144 5.55 7.24 -2.29
C GLN A 144 5.42 8.30 -3.37
N GLU A 145 5.11 9.54 -2.99
CA GLU A 145 5.13 10.66 -3.94
C GLU A 145 6.53 10.83 -4.54
N LYS A 146 7.57 10.72 -3.72
CA LYS A 146 8.95 10.78 -4.20
C LYS A 146 9.26 9.62 -5.14
N THR A 147 8.82 8.41 -4.80
CA THR A 147 8.98 7.23 -5.67
C THR A 147 8.28 7.43 -7.01
N VAL A 148 7.06 7.96 -7.00
CA VAL A 148 6.30 8.26 -8.21
C VAL A 148 7.04 9.26 -9.09
N TRP A 149 7.61 10.31 -8.49
CA TRP A 149 8.42 11.28 -9.23
C TRP A 149 9.60 10.59 -9.93
N MET A 150 10.35 9.77 -9.21
CA MET A 150 11.52 9.10 -9.77
C MET A 150 11.15 8.12 -10.90
N LEU A 151 10.08 7.35 -10.71
CA LEU A 151 9.60 6.41 -11.73
C LEU A 151 9.08 7.14 -12.97
N SER A 152 8.39 8.26 -12.79
CA SER A 152 7.91 9.09 -13.89
C SER A 152 9.07 9.68 -14.69
N ALA A 153 10.12 10.11 -13.99
CA ALA A 153 11.34 10.62 -14.63
C ALA A 153 12.05 9.53 -15.43
N TYR A 154 12.05 8.30 -14.92
CA TYR A 154 12.62 7.15 -15.62
C TYR A 154 11.91 6.89 -16.95
N LEU A 155 10.58 7.05 -16.97
CA LEU A 155 9.78 6.85 -18.20
C LEU A 155 9.88 8.02 -19.18
N ALA A 156 10.30 9.18 -18.74
CA ALA A 156 10.42 10.35 -19.61
C ALA A 156 11.59 10.14 -20.58
N SER A 157 11.35 10.25 -21.85
CA SER A 157 12.35 10.03 -22.88
C SER A 157 12.68 11.31 -23.63
#